data_652a42ba4f9abf267b4272902a2ada47
#
_entry.id   652a42ba4f9abf267b4272902a2ada47
#
_cell.length_a   1.000
_cell.length_b   1.000
_cell.length_c   1.000
_cell.angle_alpha   90.00
_cell.angle_beta   90.00
_cell.angle_gamma   90.00
#
_symmetry.space_group_name_H-M   'P 1'
#
loop_
_entity.id
_entity.type
_entity.pdbx_description
1 polymer ?
#
loop_
_entity_poly.entity_id
_entity_poly.type
_entity_poly.pdbx_seq_one_letter_code
_entity_poly.pdbx_strand_id
1 'polypeptide(L)'
;MSATISSKTLGSEFVRKVKEISGQNLHLCYQCGLCSGNCPMVSSMDLPPRQVIELARLGLEEEITSSRTVWTCASCLACTVNCPRGFDLSKVMEAIRLLTLRKNVDHLRPEDISPQERCALPQLAMVGGLRKFSG
;
A
#
# COMPACT_ATOMS: atom_id res chain seq x y z
N MET A 1 -17.77 1.71 13.47
CA MET A 1 -16.91 0.58 13.92
C MET A 1 -15.98 1.11 14.99
N SER A 2 -15.87 0.46 16.14
CA SER A 2 -14.94 0.87 17.21
C SER A 2 -13.61 0.15 17.01
N ALA A 3 -12.58 0.89 16.60
CA ALA A 3 -11.23 0.35 16.51
C ALA A 3 -10.61 0.23 17.91
N THR A 4 -10.12 -0.95 18.25
CA THR A 4 -9.45 -1.18 19.55
C THR A 4 -7.95 -0.95 19.38
N ILE A 5 -7.45 0.15 19.97
CA ILE A 5 -6.01 0.47 19.96
C ILE A 5 -5.34 -0.27 21.11
N SER A 6 -4.37 -1.10 20.80
CA SER A 6 -3.55 -1.87 21.75
C SER A 6 -2.07 -1.58 21.52
N SER A 7 -1.23 -1.81 22.52
CA SER A 7 0.23 -1.75 22.34
C SER A 7 0.75 -2.72 21.27
N LYS A 8 0.00 -3.79 21.00
CA LYS A 8 0.29 -4.75 19.92
C LYS A 8 0.03 -4.19 18.53
N THR A 9 -1.00 -3.32 18.37
CA THR A 9 -1.31 -2.70 17.08
C THR A 9 -0.30 -1.63 16.70
N LEU A 10 0.16 -0.82 17.67
CA LEU A 10 1.16 0.24 17.46
C LEU A 10 2.53 -0.29 16.98
N GLY A 11 2.91 -1.51 17.37
CA GLY A 11 4.13 -2.19 16.94
C GLY A 11 3.90 -3.30 15.93
N SER A 12 2.76 -3.30 15.22
CA SER A 12 2.39 -4.37 14.32
C SER A 12 3.40 -4.57 13.18
N GLU A 13 3.44 -5.80 12.64
CA GLU A 13 4.27 -6.12 11.48
C GLU A 13 3.93 -5.22 10.28
N PHE A 14 2.67 -4.84 10.14
CA PHE A 14 2.21 -3.91 9.11
C PHE A 14 2.92 -2.55 9.21
N VAL A 15 2.95 -1.92 10.39
CA VAL A 15 3.64 -0.63 10.61
C VAL A 15 5.12 -0.73 10.24
N ARG A 16 5.77 -1.83 10.67
CA ARG A 16 7.18 -2.09 10.38
C ARG A 16 7.43 -2.22 8.87
N LYS A 17 6.62 -3.03 8.17
CA LYS A 17 6.72 -3.23 6.72
C LYS A 17 6.44 -1.94 5.93
N VAL A 18 5.41 -1.18 6.31
CA VAL A 18 5.13 0.13 5.67
C VAL A 18 6.31 1.06 5.83
N LYS A 19 6.92 1.14 7.00
CA LYS A 19 8.10 1.96 7.25
C LYS A 19 9.30 1.51 6.43
N GLU A 20 9.54 0.20 6.36
CA GLU A 20 10.66 -0.40 5.61
C GLU A 20 10.53 -0.15 4.11
N ILE A 21 9.37 -0.44 3.52
CA ILE A 21 9.12 -0.28 2.08
C ILE A 21 9.08 1.20 1.67
N SER A 22 8.38 2.05 2.43
CA SER A 22 8.26 3.48 2.12
C SER A 22 9.52 4.29 2.45
N GLY A 23 10.38 3.79 3.34
CA GLY A 23 11.49 4.55 3.89
C GLY A 23 11.05 5.75 4.74
N GLN A 24 9.76 5.84 5.11
CA GLN A 24 9.20 6.98 5.81
C GLN A 24 8.98 6.69 7.30
N ASN A 25 9.32 7.67 8.15
CA ASN A 25 8.98 7.61 9.56
C ASN A 25 7.57 8.19 9.78
N LEU A 26 6.59 7.32 10.00
CA LEU A 26 5.18 7.70 10.19
C LEU A 26 4.97 8.68 11.37
N HIS A 27 5.86 8.67 12.36
CA HIS A 27 5.77 9.55 13.55
C HIS A 27 6.18 11.00 13.26
N LEU A 28 6.77 11.30 12.09
CA LEU A 28 7.06 12.69 11.69
C LEU A 28 5.79 13.50 11.39
N CYS A 29 4.68 12.83 11.07
CA CYS A 29 3.42 13.49 10.77
C CYS A 29 2.77 14.04 12.05
N TYR A 30 2.59 15.37 12.12
CA TYR A 30 1.87 16.04 13.21
C TYR A 30 0.41 16.41 12.86
N GLN A 31 -0.13 15.76 11.81
CA GLN A 31 -1.56 15.83 11.47
C GLN A 31 -2.09 17.23 11.08
N CYS A 32 -1.29 18.07 10.44
CA CYS A 32 -1.67 19.44 10.05
C CYS A 32 -2.79 19.51 8.99
N GLY A 33 -3.00 18.45 8.21
CA GLY A 33 -4.08 18.38 7.22
C GLY A 33 -3.73 18.93 5.83
N LEU A 34 -2.57 19.56 5.60
CA LEU A 34 -2.19 20.13 4.30
C LEU A 34 -2.22 19.10 3.17
N CYS A 35 -1.82 17.86 3.44
CA CYS A 35 -1.89 16.78 2.46
C CYS A 35 -3.32 16.48 2.00
N SER A 36 -4.31 16.63 2.89
CA SER A 36 -5.73 16.45 2.53
C SER A 36 -6.29 17.68 1.81
N GLY A 37 -5.92 18.89 2.27
CA GLY A 37 -6.39 20.15 1.67
C GLY A 37 -5.88 20.36 0.24
N ASN A 38 -4.68 19.88 -0.07
CA ASN A 38 -4.07 20.03 -1.39
C ASN A 38 -4.25 18.79 -2.30
N CYS A 39 -4.98 17.77 -1.87
CA CYS A 39 -5.17 16.57 -2.67
C CYS A 39 -6.25 16.77 -3.72
N PRO A 40 -5.93 16.67 -5.04
CA PRO A 40 -6.92 16.84 -6.08
C PRO A 40 -7.98 15.73 -6.11
N MET A 41 -7.66 14.57 -5.50
CA MET A 41 -8.53 13.40 -5.49
C MET A 41 -9.32 13.24 -4.18
N VAL A 42 -9.20 14.18 -3.23
CA VAL A 42 -9.77 14.03 -1.89
C VAL A 42 -11.28 13.82 -1.89
N SER A 43 -12.00 14.45 -2.82
CA SER A 43 -13.47 14.31 -2.95
C SER A 43 -13.92 12.91 -3.37
N SER A 44 -13.03 12.14 -4.00
CA SER A 44 -13.28 10.76 -4.43
C SER A 44 -12.76 9.71 -3.45
N MET A 45 -12.09 10.15 -2.39
CA MET A 45 -11.53 9.31 -1.35
C MET A 45 -12.54 9.11 -0.21
N ASP A 46 -12.64 7.89 0.28
CA ASP A 46 -13.42 7.55 1.48
C ASP A 46 -12.66 7.88 2.78
N LEU A 47 -11.33 7.80 2.75
CA LEU A 47 -10.46 8.26 3.82
C LEU A 47 -9.58 9.40 3.31
N PRO A 48 -9.60 10.60 3.91
CA PRO A 48 -8.71 11.67 3.51
C PRO A 48 -7.23 11.29 3.76
N PRO A 49 -6.28 11.78 2.96
CA PRO A 49 -4.86 11.44 3.05
C PRO A 49 -4.27 11.52 4.46
N ARG A 50 -4.64 12.51 5.25
CA ARG A 50 -4.23 12.67 6.65
C ARG A 50 -4.65 11.46 7.50
N GLN A 51 -5.86 10.98 7.31
CA GLN A 51 -6.39 9.86 8.09
C GLN A 51 -5.69 8.54 7.75
N VAL A 52 -5.29 8.33 6.50
CA VAL A 52 -4.49 7.15 6.13
C VAL A 52 -3.18 7.10 6.90
N ILE A 53 -2.49 8.25 7.07
CA ILE A 53 -1.25 8.29 7.87
C ILE A 53 -1.53 7.94 9.34
N GLU A 54 -2.64 8.46 9.89
CA GLU A 54 -3.01 8.18 11.28
C GLU A 54 -3.31 6.70 11.50
N LEU A 55 -4.14 6.10 10.63
CA LEU A 55 -4.46 4.68 10.69
C LEU A 55 -3.21 3.81 10.49
N ALA A 56 -2.34 4.18 9.56
CA ALA A 56 -1.07 3.49 9.33
C ALA A 56 -0.15 3.55 10.56
N ARG A 57 -0.09 4.70 11.25
CA ARG A 57 0.69 4.88 12.47
C ARG A 57 0.14 4.05 13.63
N LEU A 58 -1.19 3.91 13.70
CA LEU A 58 -1.89 3.12 14.71
C LEU A 58 -1.88 1.62 14.41
N GLY A 59 -1.45 1.21 13.21
CA GLY A 59 -1.41 -0.19 12.79
C GLY A 59 -2.77 -0.79 12.47
N LEU A 60 -3.74 0.06 12.12
CA LEU A 60 -5.10 -0.34 11.74
C LEU A 60 -5.14 -0.69 10.25
N GLU A 61 -4.58 -1.86 9.92
CA GLU A 61 -4.41 -2.34 8.56
C GLU A 61 -5.75 -2.56 7.87
N GLU A 62 -6.71 -3.18 8.55
CA GLU A 62 -8.01 -3.54 7.97
C GLU A 62 -8.80 -2.33 7.47
N GLU A 63 -8.79 -1.23 8.24
CA GLU A 63 -9.48 0.00 7.86
C GLU A 63 -8.85 0.64 6.61
N ILE A 64 -7.54 0.57 6.48
CA ILE A 64 -6.84 1.12 5.32
C ILE A 64 -7.05 0.24 4.09
N THR A 65 -6.90 -1.07 4.22
CA THR A 65 -6.98 -2.01 3.10
C THR A 65 -8.40 -2.20 2.58
N SER A 66 -9.41 -2.02 3.42
CA SER A 66 -10.82 -2.00 3.01
C SER A 66 -11.23 -0.71 2.30
N SER A 67 -10.45 0.38 2.44
CA SER A 67 -10.74 1.66 1.83
C SER A 67 -10.30 1.71 0.36
N ARG A 68 -11.00 2.53 -0.44
CA ARG A 68 -10.61 2.80 -1.83
C ARG A 68 -9.53 3.87 -1.95
N THR A 69 -9.24 4.60 -0.89
CA THR A 69 -8.34 5.77 -0.88
C THR A 69 -6.96 5.45 -1.44
N VAL A 70 -6.40 4.32 -1.03
CA VAL A 70 -5.06 3.89 -1.47
C VAL A 70 -5.02 3.70 -2.99
N TRP A 71 -6.11 3.21 -3.59
CA TRP A 71 -6.27 2.99 -5.03
C TRP A 71 -6.67 4.24 -5.79
N THR A 72 -7.38 5.16 -5.16
CA THR A 72 -7.78 6.44 -5.73
C THR A 72 -6.62 7.44 -5.83
N CYS A 73 -5.56 7.23 -5.02
CA CYS A 73 -4.39 8.11 -5.02
C CYS A 73 -3.66 8.06 -6.37
N ALA A 74 -3.64 9.20 -7.07
CA ALA A 74 -2.98 9.35 -8.38
C ALA A 74 -1.45 9.51 -8.30
N SER A 75 -0.85 9.44 -7.13
CA SER A 75 0.60 9.66 -6.90
C SER A 75 1.13 10.98 -7.50
N CYS A 76 0.32 12.04 -7.45
CA CYS A 76 0.64 13.35 -8.04
C CYS A 76 1.67 14.16 -7.24
N LEU A 77 2.12 13.67 -6.07
CA LEU A 77 3.11 14.27 -5.18
C LEU A 77 2.72 15.62 -4.53
N ALA A 78 1.51 16.16 -4.78
CA ALA A 78 1.05 17.40 -4.19
C ALA A 78 1.14 17.38 -2.65
N CYS A 79 0.80 16.26 -2.02
CA CYS A 79 0.93 16.07 -0.58
C CYS A 79 2.37 16.10 -0.07
N THR A 80 3.33 15.60 -0.86
CA THR A 80 4.75 15.55 -0.55
C THR A 80 5.37 16.95 -0.59
N VAL A 81 5.09 17.69 -1.67
CA VAL A 81 5.61 19.05 -1.87
C VAL A 81 5.10 20.02 -0.79
N ASN A 82 3.83 19.88 -0.40
CA ASN A 82 3.21 20.76 0.58
C ASN A 82 3.42 20.32 2.04
N CYS A 83 4.13 19.23 2.29
CA CYS A 83 4.36 18.75 3.65
C CYS A 83 5.47 19.56 4.35
N PRO A 84 5.18 20.29 5.46
CA PRO A 84 6.18 21.08 6.16
C PRO A 84 7.22 20.24 6.91
N ARG A 85 6.97 18.95 7.06
CA ARG A 85 7.89 17.99 7.69
C ARG A 85 8.67 17.15 6.68
N GLY A 86 8.52 17.43 5.38
CA GLY A 86 9.15 16.64 4.32
C GLY A 86 8.69 15.17 4.28
N PHE A 87 7.49 14.89 4.79
CA PHE A 87 6.93 13.52 4.79
C PHE A 87 6.35 13.18 3.43
N ASP A 88 6.79 12.07 2.85
CA ASP A 88 6.32 11.60 1.55
C ASP A 88 5.18 10.59 1.71
N LEU A 89 3.95 11.11 1.69
CA LEU A 89 2.76 10.27 1.76
C LEU A 89 2.57 9.39 0.53
N SER A 90 3.04 9.83 -0.64
CA SER A 90 2.93 9.05 -1.87
C SER A 90 3.64 7.69 -1.74
N LYS A 91 4.84 7.68 -1.14
CA LYS A 91 5.58 6.43 -0.84
C LYS A 91 4.85 5.54 0.15
N VAL A 92 4.18 6.13 1.13
CA VAL A 92 3.37 5.34 2.09
C VAL A 92 2.19 4.68 1.40
N MET A 93 1.48 5.42 0.52
CA MET A 93 0.38 4.85 -0.27
C MET A 93 0.86 3.71 -1.17
N GLU A 94 2.02 3.85 -1.79
CA GLU A 94 2.63 2.80 -2.61
C GLU A 94 3.01 1.57 -1.77
N ALA A 95 3.63 1.78 -0.62
CA ALA A 95 3.98 0.68 0.30
C ALA A 95 2.75 -0.13 0.72
N ILE A 96 1.65 0.54 1.03
CA ILE A 96 0.39 -0.12 1.39
C ILE A 96 -0.17 -0.92 0.20
N ARG A 97 -0.13 -0.37 -1.02
CA ARG A 97 -0.52 -1.10 -2.24
C ARG A 97 0.30 -2.37 -2.43
N LEU A 98 1.62 -2.27 -2.27
CA LEU A 98 2.53 -3.42 -2.40
C LEU A 98 2.20 -4.50 -1.37
N LEU A 99 1.95 -4.14 -0.11
CA LEU A 99 1.58 -5.08 0.94
C LEU A 99 0.22 -5.74 0.68
N THR A 100 -0.70 -5.01 0.05
CA THR A 100 -2.04 -5.54 -0.28
C THR A 100 -2.00 -6.48 -1.47
N LEU A 101 -1.21 -6.15 -2.50
CA LEU A 101 -1.13 -6.91 -3.75
C LEU A 101 -0.16 -8.10 -3.67
N ARG A 102 0.99 -7.89 -3.06
CA ARG A 102 2.07 -8.89 -3.04
C ARG A 102 2.14 -9.56 -1.68
N LYS A 103 1.28 -10.55 -1.51
CA LYS A 103 1.24 -11.36 -0.29
C LYS A 103 2.27 -12.49 -0.26
N ASN A 104 3.19 -12.53 -1.23
CA ASN A 104 4.15 -13.62 -1.45
C ASN A 104 3.44 -15.00 -1.54
N VAL A 105 2.29 -15.03 -2.20
CA VAL A 105 1.55 -16.26 -2.46
C VAL A 105 1.66 -16.57 -3.95
N ASP A 106 2.35 -17.65 -4.27
CA ASP A 106 2.41 -18.15 -5.64
C ASP A 106 1.07 -18.81 -5.99
N HIS A 107 0.34 -18.20 -6.92
CA HIS A 107 -0.88 -18.79 -7.50
C HIS A 107 -0.57 -19.70 -8.67
N LEU A 108 0.62 -19.60 -9.24
CA LEU A 108 1.08 -20.41 -10.36
C LEU A 108 2.57 -20.68 -10.17
N ARG A 109 2.96 -21.96 -10.14
CA ARG A 109 4.35 -22.39 -10.10
C ARG A 109 4.73 -23.04 -11.42
N PRO A 110 5.98 -22.88 -11.90
CA PRO A 110 6.43 -23.56 -13.11
C PRO A 110 6.30 -25.09 -13.05
N GLU A 111 6.38 -25.62 -11.82
CA GLU A 111 6.29 -27.06 -11.55
C GLU A 111 4.90 -27.63 -11.76
N ASP A 112 3.85 -26.80 -11.59
CA ASP A 112 2.45 -27.19 -11.75
C ASP A 112 2.04 -27.33 -13.22
N ILE A 113 2.88 -26.84 -14.15
CA ILE A 113 2.63 -26.91 -15.59
C ILE A 113 3.34 -28.14 -16.16
N SER A 114 2.58 -29.03 -16.80
CA SER A 114 3.17 -30.20 -17.41
C SER A 114 4.23 -29.88 -18.48
N PRO A 115 5.25 -30.74 -18.66
CA PRO A 115 6.28 -30.50 -19.66
C PRO A 115 5.74 -30.34 -21.09
N GLN A 116 4.66 -31.05 -21.41
CA GLN A 116 4.00 -30.98 -22.72
C GLN A 116 3.32 -29.63 -22.94
N GLU A 117 2.61 -29.12 -21.93
CA GLU A 117 1.99 -27.78 -21.99
C GLU A 117 3.02 -26.68 -22.02
N ARG A 118 4.14 -26.81 -21.28
CA ARG A 118 5.24 -25.83 -21.33
C ARG A 118 5.84 -25.70 -22.74
N CYS A 119 5.94 -26.80 -23.48
CA CYS A 119 6.42 -26.78 -24.86
C CYS A 119 5.39 -26.23 -25.85
N ALA A 120 4.10 -26.37 -25.56
CA ALA A 120 3.01 -25.90 -26.42
C ALA A 120 2.67 -24.43 -26.24
N LEU A 121 2.92 -23.86 -25.05
CA LEU A 121 2.60 -22.47 -24.75
C LEU A 121 3.68 -21.51 -25.30
N PRO A 122 3.27 -20.34 -25.86
CA PRO A 122 4.21 -19.31 -26.24
C PRO A 122 5.02 -18.82 -25.02
N GLN A 123 6.32 -18.65 -25.16
CA GLN A 123 7.21 -18.19 -24.08
C GLN A 123 6.75 -16.88 -23.45
N LEU A 124 6.26 -15.94 -24.27
CA LEU A 124 5.76 -14.65 -23.81
C LEU A 124 4.54 -14.79 -22.86
N ALA A 125 3.64 -15.72 -23.17
CA ALA A 125 2.48 -16.02 -22.34
C ALA A 125 2.91 -16.63 -21.00
N MET A 126 3.89 -17.53 -21.01
CA MET A 126 4.44 -18.13 -19.79
C MET A 126 5.11 -17.10 -18.89
N VAL A 127 6.00 -16.27 -19.44
CA VAL A 127 6.69 -15.22 -18.68
C VAL A 127 5.69 -14.22 -18.13
N GLY A 128 4.70 -13.79 -18.92
CA GLY A 128 3.64 -12.88 -18.49
C GLY A 128 2.76 -13.48 -17.38
N GLY A 129 2.38 -14.74 -17.51
CA GLY A 129 1.60 -15.48 -16.52
C GLY A 129 2.35 -15.64 -15.20
N LEU A 130 3.57 -16.16 -15.24
CA LEU A 130 4.40 -16.34 -14.06
C LEU A 130 4.67 -15.00 -13.34
N ARG A 131 5.01 -13.94 -14.09
CA ARG A 131 5.22 -12.60 -13.50
C ARG A 131 3.99 -12.04 -12.80
N LYS A 132 2.78 -12.38 -13.27
CA LYS A 132 1.52 -11.88 -12.73
C LYS A 132 1.03 -12.69 -11.52
N PHE A 133 1.29 -13.99 -11.51
CA PHE A 133 0.72 -14.94 -10.55
C PHE A 133 1.74 -15.52 -9.56
N SER A 134 3.02 -15.16 -9.67
CA SER A 134 4.02 -15.41 -8.63
C SER A 134 4.16 -14.22 -7.70
N GLY A 135 4.30 -14.48 -6.41
CA GLY A 135 4.37 -13.48 -5.32
C GLY A 135 5.63 -12.62 -5.30
#